data_3b800b66666facd9e87486ca50650eeb
#
_entry.id   3b800b66666facd9e87486ca50650eeb
#
_cell.length_a   1.000
_cell.length_b   1.000
_cell.length_c   1.000
_cell.angle_alpha   90.00
_cell.angle_beta   90.00
_cell.angle_gamma   90.00
#
_symmetry.space_group_name_H-M   'P 1'
#
loop_
_entity.id
_entity.type
_entity.pdbx_description
1 polymer ?
#
loop_
_entity_poly.entity_id
_entity_poly.type
_entity_poly.pdbx_seq_one_letter_code
_entity_poly.pdbx_strand_id
1 'polypeptide(L)'
;MNRVYNFSAGPSMLPIDVLNKAAAELVCYGESGMSVMEMSHRSPDYEAIINDAEAMLRQLMNIPDNYKVLFLQGGASTQFAAVPLNLIKRTGKADYAVSGQFSGKAFKEAQKLGYDVKCIATTKDDNFDHVPVITKDMIREDAAYLHICFNNTIYGTKYPYIPETGDIPLVADLSSCIISEPVDVSRFGVIYAGAQKNMAPAGLTLVIVREDLLDYAEEKMPTMLEWKTMAENGSMYNTPPCYTIYMAKLVYEWILSIGGLDAMKKMNETKAAILYDYLDSQDYYVAPVKKESRSMMNVTFVTGDADLDKKFASEAAKAGLKNLKGHRSVGGMRASIYNAMPKEGVEALVAFMKKFAEENPKA
;
A
#
# COMPACT_ATOMS: atom_id res chain seq x y z
N MET A 1 -16.34 -11.03 -21.91
CA MET A 1 -15.27 -11.83 -21.25
C MET A 1 -15.55 -11.82 -19.75
N ASN A 2 -15.74 -13.00 -19.11
CA ASN A 2 -15.98 -13.02 -17.66
C ASN A 2 -14.64 -12.91 -16.93
N ARG A 3 -14.40 -11.77 -16.25
CA ARG A 3 -13.25 -11.62 -15.38
C ARG A 3 -13.52 -12.31 -14.04
N VAL A 4 -12.49 -12.96 -13.49
CA VAL A 4 -12.52 -13.51 -12.11
C VAL A 4 -12.38 -12.38 -11.09
N TYR A 5 -12.86 -12.59 -9.87
CA TYR A 5 -12.58 -11.71 -8.74
C TYR A 5 -11.22 -12.10 -8.13
N ASN A 6 -10.24 -11.21 -8.27
CA ASN A 6 -8.88 -11.45 -7.79
C ASN A 6 -8.67 -10.77 -6.43
N PHE A 7 -8.61 -11.56 -5.37
CA PHE A 7 -8.36 -11.12 -3.99
C PHE A 7 -6.86 -11.10 -3.62
N SER A 8 -5.98 -11.07 -4.63
CA SER A 8 -4.53 -11.04 -4.39
C SER A 8 -4.10 -9.81 -3.60
N ALA A 9 -3.16 -10.00 -2.68
CA ALA A 9 -2.59 -8.91 -1.89
C ALA A 9 -1.61 -8.00 -2.66
N GLY A 10 -1.29 -8.38 -3.88
CA GLY A 10 -0.41 -7.65 -4.79
C GLY A 10 0.51 -8.58 -5.59
N PRO A 11 0.59 -8.40 -6.92
CA PRO A 11 -0.23 -7.50 -7.74
C PRO A 11 -1.74 -7.77 -7.62
N SER A 12 -2.52 -6.70 -7.54
CA SER A 12 -3.98 -6.77 -7.30
C SER A 12 -4.81 -6.49 -8.56
N MET A 13 -6.13 -6.44 -8.41
CA MET A 13 -7.01 -5.98 -9.48
C MET A 13 -6.71 -4.54 -9.86
N LEU A 14 -6.97 -4.24 -11.15
CA LEU A 14 -7.07 -2.87 -11.67
C LEU A 14 -8.51 -2.61 -12.12
N PRO A 15 -8.97 -1.35 -12.08
CA PRO A 15 -10.28 -0.97 -12.57
C PRO A 15 -10.46 -1.35 -14.05
N ILE A 16 -11.63 -1.87 -14.41
CA ILE A 16 -11.85 -2.33 -15.79
C ILE A 16 -11.76 -1.19 -16.79
N ASP A 17 -12.23 0.01 -16.42
CA ASP A 17 -12.17 1.19 -17.27
C ASP A 17 -10.73 1.61 -17.56
N VAL A 18 -9.86 1.54 -16.55
CA VAL A 18 -8.41 1.78 -16.68
C VAL A 18 -7.80 0.78 -17.65
N LEU A 19 -8.13 -0.51 -17.51
CA LEU A 19 -7.60 -1.56 -18.40
C LEU A 19 -8.09 -1.41 -19.84
N ASN A 20 -9.35 -1.04 -20.02
CA ASN A 20 -9.94 -0.81 -21.36
C ASN A 20 -9.28 0.40 -22.04
N LYS A 21 -9.08 1.51 -21.30
CA LYS A 21 -8.37 2.68 -21.83
C LYS A 21 -6.92 2.34 -22.18
N ALA A 22 -6.21 1.66 -21.29
CA ALA A 22 -4.83 1.22 -21.54
C ALA A 22 -4.73 0.28 -22.76
N ALA A 23 -5.71 -0.61 -22.95
CA ALA A 23 -5.76 -1.51 -24.10
C ALA A 23 -6.02 -0.75 -25.43
N ALA A 24 -6.87 0.27 -25.40
CA ALA A 24 -7.16 1.12 -26.57
C ALA A 24 -5.93 1.95 -26.97
N GLU A 25 -5.14 2.41 -26.00
CA GLU A 25 -3.96 3.23 -26.22
C GLU A 25 -2.65 2.40 -26.29
N LEU A 26 -2.73 1.06 -26.22
CA LEU A 26 -1.57 0.18 -26.09
C LEU A 26 -0.60 0.30 -27.27
N VAL A 27 -1.13 0.40 -28.49
CA VAL A 27 -0.33 0.49 -29.73
C VAL A 27 0.02 1.93 -30.07
N CYS A 28 -0.90 2.87 -29.77
CA CYS A 28 -0.74 4.29 -30.09
C CYS A 28 -1.38 5.14 -29.01
N TYR A 29 -0.56 5.87 -28.26
CA TYR A 29 -1.01 6.82 -27.26
C TYR A 29 -1.39 8.14 -27.93
N GLY A 30 -2.68 8.49 -27.87
CA GLY A 30 -3.20 9.70 -28.51
C GLY A 30 -2.80 9.76 -29.98
N GLU A 31 -2.20 10.87 -30.39
CA GLU A 31 -1.72 11.10 -31.78
C GLU A 31 -0.20 10.89 -31.92
N SER A 32 0.48 10.32 -30.90
CA SER A 32 1.94 10.19 -30.89
C SER A 32 2.49 9.21 -31.94
N GLY A 33 1.62 8.32 -32.48
CA GLY A 33 2.03 7.29 -33.44
C GLY A 33 2.80 6.11 -32.81
N MET A 34 2.95 6.06 -31.48
CA MET A 34 3.69 5.01 -30.77
C MET A 34 3.05 4.65 -29.43
N SER A 35 3.40 3.48 -28.91
CA SER A 35 3.05 3.04 -27.56
C SER A 35 3.81 3.83 -26.50
N VAL A 36 3.20 4.04 -25.34
CA VAL A 36 3.91 4.57 -24.15
C VAL A 36 5.15 3.71 -23.80
N MET A 37 5.12 2.40 -24.11
CA MET A 37 6.26 1.50 -23.86
C MET A 37 7.48 1.78 -24.75
N GLU A 38 7.29 2.48 -25.87
CA GLU A 38 8.33 2.81 -26.83
C GLU A 38 8.85 4.24 -26.71
N MET A 39 8.15 5.09 -25.92
CA MET A 39 8.49 6.51 -25.78
C MET A 39 9.80 6.72 -25.06
N SER A 40 10.62 7.62 -25.58
CA SER A 40 11.69 8.21 -24.77
C SER A 40 11.11 8.94 -23.57
N HIS A 41 11.63 8.65 -22.37
CA HIS A 41 11.24 9.39 -21.18
C HIS A 41 11.61 10.89 -21.20
N ARG A 42 12.36 11.30 -22.21
CA ARG A 42 12.74 12.72 -22.47
C ARG A 42 11.92 13.34 -23.61
N SER A 43 10.89 12.64 -24.11
CA SER A 43 9.98 13.21 -25.11
C SER A 43 8.92 14.09 -24.43
N PRO A 44 8.42 15.13 -25.13
CA PRO A 44 7.34 15.97 -24.60
C PRO A 44 6.07 15.16 -24.23
N ASP A 45 5.75 14.12 -25.02
CA ASP A 45 4.60 13.25 -24.76
C ASP A 45 4.72 12.53 -23.41
N TYR A 46 5.93 12.00 -23.11
CA TYR A 46 6.12 11.32 -21.83
C TYR A 46 6.25 12.30 -20.66
N GLU A 47 6.90 13.44 -20.85
CA GLU A 47 6.93 14.50 -19.84
C GLU A 47 5.52 14.94 -19.45
N ALA A 48 4.60 15.04 -20.39
CA ALA A 48 3.19 15.31 -20.10
C ALA A 48 2.57 14.19 -19.26
N ILE A 49 2.84 12.92 -19.55
CA ILE A 49 2.30 11.78 -18.79
C ILE A 49 2.76 11.82 -17.31
N ILE A 50 4.06 12.01 -17.07
CA ILE A 50 4.58 11.99 -15.68
C ILE A 50 4.15 13.23 -14.90
N ASN A 51 4.12 14.40 -15.54
CA ASN A 51 3.66 15.65 -14.94
C ASN A 51 2.16 15.58 -14.59
N ASP A 52 1.33 15.06 -15.48
CA ASP A 52 -0.09 14.83 -15.21
C ASP A 52 -0.29 13.84 -14.05
N ALA A 53 0.49 12.75 -14.02
CA ALA A 53 0.42 11.78 -12.93
C ALA A 53 0.75 12.43 -11.57
N GLU A 54 1.78 13.27 -11.52
CA GLU A 54 2.12 14.02 -10.29
C GLU A 54 1.01 15.01 -9.92
N ALA A 55 0.53 15.81 -10.88
CA ALA A 55 -0.50 16.82 -10.64
C ALA A 55 -1.80 16.17 -10.10
N MET A 56 -2.24 15.08 -10.71
CA MET A 56 -3.43 14.35 -10.26
C MET A 56 -3.26 13.72 -8.88
N LEU A 57 -2.08 13.17 -8.57
CA LEU A 57 -1.80 12.61 -7.25
C LEU A 57 -1.78 13.73 -6.19
N ARG A 58 -1.17 14.88 -6.50
CA ARG A 58 -1.20 16.06 -5.63
C ARG A 58 -2.63 16.51 -5.36
N GLN A 59 -3.46 16.58 -6.39
CA GLN A 59 -4.89 16.92 -6.25
C GLN A 59 -5.63 15.90 -5.38
N LEU A 60 -5.44 14.60 -5.62
CA LEU A 60 -6.12 13.53 -4.88
C LEU A 60 -5.78 13.53 -3.39
N MET A 61 -4.50 13.65 -3.07
CA MET A 61 -4.00 13.54 -1.71
C MET A 61 -3.82 14.89 -1.01
N ASN A 62 -4.17 16.00 -1.69
CA ASN A 62 -3.95 17.36 -1.20
C ASN A 62 -2.50 17.56 -0.69
N ILE A 63 -1.51 17.16 -1.52
CA ILE A 63 -0.09 17.20 -1.16
C ILE A 63 0.38 18.64 -1.13
N PRO A 64 0.92 19.15 0.00
CA PRO A 64 1.43 20.52 0.10
C PRO A 64 2.62 20.78 -0.85
N ASP A 65 2.81 22.04 -1.25
CA ASP A 65 3.87 22.43 -2.20
C ASP A 65 5.29 22.17 -1.68
N ASN A 66 5.48 22.17 -0.37
CA ASN A 66 6.75 21.85 0.28
C ASN A 66 7.06 20.34 0.38
N TYR A 67 6.40 19.52 -0.43
CA TYR A 67 6.71 18.10 -0.59
C TYR A 67 7.12 17.78 -2.01
N LYS A 68 8.10 16.91 -2.17
CA LYS A 68 8.44 16.29 -3.45
C LYS A 68 7.72 14.97 -3.62
N VAL A 69 7.22 14.73 -4.81
CA VAL A 69 6.63 13.46 -5.25
C VAL A 69 7.64 12.76 -6.15
N LEU A 70 8.05 11.55 -5.77
CA LEU A 70 9.07 10.80 -6.49
C LEU A 70 8.48 9.50 -7.01
N PHE A 71 8.65 9.26 -8.30
CA PHE A 71 8.29 8.02 -8.99
C PHE A 71 9.53 7.14 -9.17
N LEU A 72 9.74 6.22 -8.25
CA LEU A 72 10.94 5.40 -8.11
C LEU A 72 10.71 3.94 -8.54
N GLN A 73 11.74 3.12 -8.41
CA GLN A 73 11.73 1.69 -8.66
C GLN A 73 12.12 0.92 -7.39
N GLY A 74 12.06 -0.42 -7.42
CA GLY A 74 12.55 -1.29 -6.36
C GLY A 74 11.51 -1.69 -5.29
N GLY A 75 10.29 -1.15 -5.34
CA GLY A 75 9.22 -1.44 -4.39
C GLY A 75 9.49 -0.88 -2.99
N ALA A 76 8.56 -1.12 -2.07
CA ALA A 76 8.70 -0.74 -0.67
C ALA A 76 9.95 -1.37 -0.02
N SER A 77 10.39 -2.53 -0.49
CA SER A 77 11.57 -3.21 0.06
C SER A 77 12.85 -2.40 -0.13
N THR A 78 13.00 -1.69 -1.26
CA THR A 78 14.12 -0.76 -1.47
C THR A 78 14.03 0.43 -0.51
N GLN A 79 12.81 0.90 -0.21
CA GLN A 79 12.62 2.00 0.74
C GLN A 79 12.98 1.63 2.17
N PHE A 80 12.98 0.35 2.56
CA PHE A 80 13.48 -0.08 3.87
C PHE A 80 14.95 0.29 4.08
N ALA A 81 15.76 0.29 3.01
CA ALA A 81 17.15 0.76 3.03
C ALA A 81 17.24 2.26 2.72
N ALA A 82 16.47 2.78 1.76
CA ALA A 82 16.55 4.16 1.34
C ALA A 82 16.14 5.14 2.45
N VAL A 83 15.10 4.82 3.24
CA VAL A 83 14.67 5.67 4.38
C VAL A 83 15.82 5.95 5.35
N PRO A 84 16.47 4.96 5.98
CA PRO A 84 17.58 5.25 6.87
C PRO A 84 18.76 5.92 6.15
N LEU A 85 19.10 5.53 4.93
CA LEU A 85 20.19 6.16 4.15
C LEU A 85 19.94 7.65 3.87
N ASN A 86 18.69 8.08 3.70
CA ASN A 86 18.36 9.48 3.46
C ASN A 86 18.13 10.32 4.72
N LEU A 87 17.84 9.70 5.88
CA LEU A 87 17.38 10.44 7.05
C LEU A 87 18.26 10.31 8.31
N ILE A 88 19.04 9.23 8.42
CA ILE A 88 19.73 8.91 9.70
C ILE A 88 20.74 9.97 10.12
N LYS A 89 21.34 10.70 9.16
CA LYS A 89 22.30 11.78 9.44
C LYS A 89 21.72 12.96 10.20
N ARG A 90 20.39 13.06 10.31
CA ARG A 90 19.80 14.12 11.13
C ARG A 90 20.28 14.06 12.57
N THR A 91 20.36 12.86 13.15
CA THR A 91 20.72 12.67 14.56
C THR A 91 21.50 11.36 14.84
N GLY A 92 21.59 10.46 13.89
CA GLY A 92 22.24 9.13 14.04
C GLY A 92 21.34 8.05 14.63
N LYS A 93 20.08 8.34 15.01
CA LYS A 93 19.15 7.41 15.69
C LYS A 93 17.80 7.41 15.03
N ALA A 94 17.08 6.27 15.02
CA ALA A 94 15.71 6.21 14.54
C ALA A 94 14.87 5.22 15.33
N ASP A 95 13.56 5.48 15.40
CA ASP A 95 12.58 4.67 16.10
C ASP A 95 11.62 3.99 15.16
N TYR A 96 11.20 2.79 15.51
CA TYR A 96 10.31 1.95 14.73
C TYR A 96 9.18 1.40 15.60
N ALA A 97 7.96 1.43 15.08
CA ALA A 97 6.87 0.64 15.62
C ALA A 97 6.68 -0.61 14.74
N VAL A 98 6.86 -1.79 15.34
CA VAL A 98 6.79 -3.07 14.64
C VAL A 98 5.40 -3.67 14.84
N SER A 99 4.50 -3.38 13.88
CA SER A 99 3.11 -3.83 13.85
C SER A 99 2.87 -5.01 12.92
N GLY A 100 3.93 -5.59 12.32
CA GLY A 100 3.83 -6.70 11.40
C GLY A 100 5.14 -7.03 10.71
N GLN A 101 5.07 -7.93 9.71
CA GLN A 101 6.30 -8.39 9.03
C GLN A 101 7.02 -7.30 8.24
N PHE A 102 6.29 -6.38 7.59
CA PHE A 102 6.93 -5.36 6.74
C PHE A 102 7.62 -4.29 7.59
N SER A 103 6.99 -3.79 8.65
CA SER A 103 7.65 -2.90 9.62
C SER A 103 8.84 -3.59 10.30
N GLY A 104 8.73 -4.90 10.61
CA GLY A 104 9.84 -5.69 11.13
C GLY A 104 10.99 -5.87 10.13
N LYS A 105 10.71 -5.95 8.82
CA LYS A 105 11.76 -5.98 7.78
C LYS A 105 12.43 -4.62 7.64
N ALA A 106 11.68 -3.53 7.66
CA ALA A 106 12.22 -2.18 7.63
C ALA A 106 13.17 -1.94 8.83
N PHE A 107 12.73 -2.31 10.04
CA PHE A 107 13.56 -2.24 11.24
C PHE A 107 14.86 -3.05 11.11
N LYS A 108 14.78 -4.31 10.65
CA LYS A 108 15.95 -5.18 10.46
C LYS A 108 16.90 -4.67 9.38
N GLU A 109 16.39 -4.04 8.32
CA GLU A 109 17.25 -3.48 7.28
C GLU A 109 18.07 -2.29 7.80
N ALA A 110 17.45 -1.42 8.61
CA ALA A 110 18.18 -0.34 9.28
C ALA A 110 19.23 -0.86 10.29
N GLN A 111 18.92 -1.94 11.04
CA GLN A 111 19.89 -2.62 11.89
C GLN A 111 21.07 -3.19 11.09
N LYS A 112 20.78 -3.83 9.95
CA LYS A 112 21.81 -4.41 9.06
C LYS A 112 22.75 -3.34 8.49
N LEU A 113 22.27 -2.13 8.29
CA LEU A 113 23.08 -0.98 7.90
C LEU A 113 23.94 -0.43 9.06
N GLY A 114 23.80 -0.95 10.26
CA GLY A 114 24.59 -0.58 11.42
C GLY A 114 24.12 0.66 12.19
N TYR A 115 22.88 1.11 11.94
CA TYR A 115 22.34 2.30 12.60
C TYR A 115 21.77 2.02 14.00
N ASP A 116 21.82 3.05 14.89
CA ASP A 116 21.18 3.01 16.21
C ASP A 116 19.65 3.13 16.06
N VAL A 117 19.01 1.98 15.94
CA VAL A 117 17.55 1.91 15.78
C VAL A 117 16.90 1.16 16.94
N LYS A 118 15.74 1.65 17.40
CA LYS A 118 14.98 1.07 18.51
C LYS A 118 13.57 0.70 18.05
N CYS A 119 13.12 -0.50 18.41
CA CYS A 119 11.72 -0.87 18.36
C CYS A 119 11.05 -0.31 19.64
N ILE A 120 10.23 0.76 19.49
CA ILE A 120 9.59 1.43 20.63
C ILE A 120 8.24 0.82 20.98
N ALA A 121 7.58 0.17 20.03
CA ALA A 121 6.27 -0.44 20.23
C ALA A 121 6.07 -1.64 19.30
N THR A 122 5.43 -2.70 19.80
CA THR A 122 5.09 -3.90 19.02
C THR A 122 3.92 -4.64 19.64
N THR A 123 3.15 -5.34 18.82
CA THR A 123 2.09 -6.28 19.21
C THR A 123 2.42 -7.71 18.79
N LYS A 124 3.72 -8.03 18.72
CA LYS A 124 4.21 -9.35 18.27
C LYS A 124 3.71 -10.49 19.15
N ASP A 125 3.63 -10.26 20.47
CA ASP A 125 3.21 -11.28 21.42
C ASP A 125 1.70 -11.58 21.32
N ASP A 126 0.92 -10.63 20.75
CA ASP A 126 -0.49 -10.79 20.41
C ASP A 126 -0.69 -11.18 18.93
N ASN A 127 0.34 -11.77 18.28
CA ASN A 127 0.32 -12.16 16.88
C ASN A 127 -0.07 -11.03 15.89
N PHE A 128 0.18 -9.78 16.25
CA PHE A 128 -0.19 -8.60 15.46
C PHE A 128 -1.68 -8.49 15.15
N ASP A 129 -2.55 -8.94 16.06
CA ASP A 129 -4.01 -8.84 15.92
C ASP A 129 -4.55 -7.41 16.06
N HIS A 130 -3.68 -6.48 16.45
CA HIS A 130 -3.93 -5.03 16.50
C HIS A 130 -2.64 -4.25 16.24
N VAL A 131 -2.76 -2.94 16.01
CA VAL A 131 -1.60 -2.03 15.93
C VAL A 131 -1.22 -1.55 17.33
N PRO A 132 0.09 -1.35 17.61
CA PRO A 132 0.50 -0.82 18.91
C PRO A 132 0.05 0.63 19.08
N VAL A 133 -0.33 1.00 20.31
CA VAL A 133 -0.56 2.40 20.66
C VAL A 133 0.80 3.09 20.78
N ILE A 134 0.95 4.23 20.11
CA ILE A 134 2.16 5.03 20.12
C ILE A 134 1.84 6.38 20.76
N THR A 135 2.55 6.70 21.83
CA THR A 135 2.48 8.00 22.52
C THR A 135 3.79 8.75 22.32
N LYS A 136 3.75 10.09 22.40
CA LYS A 136 4.90 10.94 22.12
C LYS A 136 6.10 10.63 23.05
N ASP A 137 5.85 10.30 24.30
CA ASP A 137 6.87 9.97 25.31
C ASP A 137 7.61 8.65 25.06
N MET A 138 7.07 7.79 24.19
CA MET A 138 7.76 6.55 23.76
C MET A 138 8.85 6.84 22.73
N ILE A 139 8.75 7.94 21.99
CA ILE A 139 9.66 8.32 20.90
C ILE A 139 10.88 9.02 21.50
N ARG A 140 12.08 8.60 21.12
CA ARG A 140 13.32 9.28 21.56
C ARG A 140 13.33 10.72 21.04
N GLU A 141 13.58 11.68 21.92
CA GLU A 141 13.63 13.11 21.57
C GLU A 141 14.66 13.42 20.47
N ASP A 142 15.72 12.63 20.38
CA ASP A 142 16.78 12.74 19.39
C ASP A 142 16.64 11.71 18.24
N ALA A 143 15.45 11.17 18.00
CA ALA A 143 15.22 10.31 16.83
C ALA A 143 15.21 11.12 15.53
N ALA A 144 15.90 10.65 14.50
CA ALA A 144 15.84 11.23 13.16
C ALA A 144 14.44 11.09 12.55
N TYR A 145 13.74 10.01 12.87
CA TYR A 145 12.37 9.73 12.44
C TYR A 145 11.75 8.63 13.31
N LEU A 146 10.41 8.55 13.26
CA LEU A 146 9.62 7.36 13.64
C LEU A 146 9.11 6.68 12.37
N HIS A 147 9.31 5.36 12.26
CA HIS A 147 8.80 4.56 11.15
C HIS A 147 7.61 3.69 11.57
N ILE A 148 6.54 3.70 10.77
CA ILE A 148 5.37 2.83 10.91
C ILE A 148 5.01 2.16 9.57
N CYS A 149 4.32 1.01 9.64
CA CYS A 149 3.57 0.46 8.51
C CYS A 149 2.08 0.74 8.79
N PHE A 150 1.50 1.69 8.04
CA PHE A 150 0.18 2.24 8.35
C PHE A 150 -0.95 1.22 8.17
N ASN A 151 -0.81 0.32 7.18
CA ASN A 151 -1.71 -0.82 6.96
C ASN A 151 -0.92 -2.11 6.74
N ASN A 152 -1.14 -3.11 7.56
CA ASN A 152 -0.41 -4.37 7.56
C ASN A 152 -1.11 -5.41 6.66
N THR A 153 -0.66 -5.54 5.45
CA THR A 153 -1.22 -6.41 4.39
C THR A 153 -1.36 -7.88 4.80
N ILE A 154 -0.45 -8.39 5.63
CA ILE A 154 -0.39 -9.81 6.02
C ILE A 154 -1.39 -10.11 7.13
N TYR A 155 -1.47 -9.24 8.13
CA TYR A 155 -2.29 -9.47 9.32
C TYR A 155 -3.68 -8.84 9.22
N GLY A 156 -3.88 -7.86 8.33
CA GLY A 156 -5.16 -7.18 8.15
C GLY A 156 -5.40 -6.07 9.18
N THR A 157 -4.34 -5.53 9.78
CA THR A 157 -4.44 -4.44 10.75
C THR A 157 -4.07 -3.09 10.12
N LYS A 158 -4.69 -2.02 10.58
CA LYS A 158 -4.45 -0.64 10.16
C LYS A 158 -4.47 0.30 11.36
N TYR A 159 -3.62 1.32 11.36
CA TYR A 159 -3.70 2.41 12.33
C TYR A 159 -5.00 3.20 12.12
N PRO A 160 -5.86 3.32 13.15
CA PRO A 160 -7.08 4.14 13.06
C PRO A 160 -6.78 5.63 13.27
N TYR A 161 -5.55 6.01 13.55
CA TYR A 161 -5.08 7.38 13.80
C TYR A 161 -3.66 7.56 13.24
N ILE A 162 -3.27 8.80 13.05
CA ILE A 162 -1.87 9.19 12.76
C ILE A 162 -1.19 9.50 14.09
N PRO A 163 -0.10 8.81 14.47
CA PRO A 163 0.62 9.07 15.72
C PRO A 163 1.08 10.53 15.83
N GLU A 164 1.00 11.07 17.05
CA GLU A 164 1.56 12.37 17.35
C GLU A 164 3.05 12.23 17.65
N THR A 165 3.90 12.84 16.81
CA THR A 165 5.36 12.71 16.90
C THR A 165 6.07 14.01 17.27
N GLY A 166 5.33 15.13 17.41
CA GLY A 166 5.92 16.46 17.59
C GLY A 166 6.81 16.83 16.41
N ASP A 167 8.05 17.22 16.69
CA ASP A 167 9.03 17.64 15.68
C ASP A 167 9.76 16.46 15.00
N ILE A 168 9.52 15.25 15.45
CA ILE A 168 10.11 14.03 14.87
C ILE A 168 9.37 13.66 13.59
N PRO A 169 10.03 13.58 12.42
CA PRO A 169 9.38 13.18 11.19
C PRO A 169 8.76 11.78 11.28
N LEU A 170 7.48 11.67 10.93
CA LEU A 170 6.81 10.40 10.78
C LEU A 170 7.07 9.84 9.38
N VAL A 171 7.62 8.64 9.29
CA VAL A 171 7.82 7.89 8.05
C VAL A 171 6.82 6.74 8.00
N ALA A 172 6.03 6.64 6.94
CA ALA A 172 4.98 5.65 6.85
C ALA A 172 4.99 4.86 5.54
N ASP A 173 4.93 3.53 5.67
CA ASP A 173 4.59 2.62 4.56
C ASP A 173 3.07 2.59 4.39
N LEU A 174 2.57 3.21 3.32
CA LEU A 174 1.17 3.20 2.92
C LEU A 174 0.88 2.23 1.76
N SER A 175 1.79 1.34 1.40
CA SER A 175 1.67 0.50 0.19
C SER A 175 0.30 -0.16 0.01
N SER A 176 -0.34 -0.61 1.08
CA SER A 176 -1.62 -1.32 0.99
C SER A 176 -2.85 -0.47 1.31
N CYS A 177 -2.69 0.83 1.53
CA CYS A 177 -3.81 1.75 1.77
C CYS A 177 -3.65 3.13 1.11
N ILE A 178 -2.56 3.37 0.38
CA ILE A 178 -2.39 4.63 -0.36
C ILE A 178 -3.59 4.87 -1.29
N ILE A 179 -4.07 6.11 -1.39
CA ILE A 179 -5.22 6.53 -2.19
C ILE A 179 -6.53 5.73 -1.93
N SER A 180 -6.67 5.09 -0.77
CA SER A 180 -7.92 4.41 -0.39
C SER A 180 -8.91 5.30 0.35
N GLU A 181 -8.43 6.38 0.92
CA GLU A 181 -9.15 7.39 1.70
C GLU A 181 -8.31 8.67 1.81
N PRO A 182 -8.90 9.80 2.19
CA PRO A 182 -8.14 11.01 2.52
C PRO A 182 -7.18 10.77 3.68
N VAL A 183 -5.97 11.28 3.53
CA VAL A 183 -4.91 11.27 4.55
C VAL A 183 -4.28 12.65 4.61
N ASP A 184 -4.11 13.22 5.81
CA ASP A 184 -3.41 14.48 5.98
C ASP A 184 -1.91 14.28 5.79
N VAL A 185 -1.42 14.56 4.58
CA VAL A 185 -0.01 14.42 4.19
C VAL A 185 0.91 15.28 5.06
N SER A 186 0.43 16.43 5.54
CA SER A 186 1.23 17.36 6.35
C SER A 186 1.70 16.77 7.70
N ARG A 187 1.04 15.70 8.16
CA ARG A 187 1.41 14.96 9.39
C ARG A 187 2.59 14.01 9.19
N PHE A 188 3.07 13.83 7.96
CA PHE A 188 4.17 12.91 7.65
C PHE A 188 5.41 13.68 7.16
N GLY A 189 6.58 13.22 7.58
CA GLY A 189 7.82 13.63 6.95
C GLY A 189 8.04 12.89 5.62
N VAL A 190 7.69 11.60 5.60
CA VAL A 190 7.79 10.74 4.41
C VAL A 190 6.64 9.74 4.35
N ILE A 191 6.02 9.63 3.19
CA ILE A 191 5.12 8.53 2.82
C ILE A 191 5.79 7.76 1.69
N TYR A 192 5.80 6.44 1.75
CA TYR A 192 6.17 5.63 0.59
C TYR A 192 5.17 4.49 0.35
N ALA A 193 5.09 4.04 -0.91
CA ALA A 193 4.16 2.99 -1.30
C ALA A 193 4.64 2.23 -2.54
N GLY A 194 4.61 0.90 -2.49
CA GLY A 194 4.71 0.06 -3.68
C GLY A 194 3.39 0.06 -4.45
N ALA A 195 3.44 0.37 -5.74
CA ALA A 195 2.24 0.63 -6.55
C ALA A 195 1.34 -0.60 -6.77
N GLN A 196 1.90 -1.80 -6.79
CA GLN A 196 1.22 -3.05 -7.21
C GLN A 196 0.01 -3.47 -6.37
N LYS A 197 -0.31 -2.73 -5.32
CA LYS A 197 -1.45 -3.01 -4.45
C LYS A 197 -2.66 -2.18 -4.82
N ASN A 198 -2.53 -0.85 -4.81
CA ASN A 198 -3.68 0.04 -4.93
C ASN A 198 -3.57 1.11 -6.03
N MET A 199 -2.38 1.34 -6.61
CA MET A 199 -2.12 2.44 -7.55
C MET A 199 -1.96 2.00 -9.01
N ALA A 200 -1.20 0.92 -9.25
CA ALA A 200 -0.75 0.57 -10.60
C ALA A 200 -0.27 -0.89 -10.65
N PRO A 201 0.18 -1.41 -11.80
CA PRO A 201 0.96 -2.65 -11.86
C PRO A 201 2.25 -2.58 -11.04
N ALA A 202 2.94 -3.72 -10.87
CA ALA A 202 4.26 -3.75 -10.26
C ALA A 202 5.29 -2.96 -11.10
N GLY A 203 6.31 -2.40 -10.43
CA GLY A 203 7.43 -1.69 -11.08
C GLY A 203 7.61 -0.24 -10.60
N LEU A 204 6.56 0.39 -10.11
CA LEU A 204 6.59 1.74 -9.56
C LEU A 204 6.62 1.72 -8.03
N THR A 205 7.39 2.62 -7.45
CA THR A 205 7.39 2.96 -6.02
C THR A 205 7.19 4.46 -5.87
N LEU A 206 6.15 4.84 -5.16
CA LEU A 206 5.89 6.24 -4.81
C LEU A 206 6.65 6.60 -3.54
N VAL A 207 7.29 7.78 -3.52
CA VAL A 207 7.76 8.44 -2.31
C VAL A 207 7.26 9.89 -2.31
N ILE A 208 6.62 10.30 -1.23
CA ILE A 208 6.23 11.70 -0.96
C ILE A 208 7.07 12.12 0.22
N VAL A 209 7.97 13.08 0.02
CA VAL A 209 8.93 13.50 1.04
C VAL A 209 8.91 15.01 1.22
N ARG A 210 8.90 15.47 2.47
CA ARG A 210 8.98 16.90 2.80
C ARG A 210 10.36 17.44 2.43
N GLU A 211 10.41 18.60 1.78
CA GLU A 211 11.64 19.16 1.17
C GLU A 211 12.78 19.33 2.18
N ASP A 212 12.49 19.76 3.42
CA ASP A 212 13.47 19.93 4.47
C ASP A 212 14.19 18.63 4.89
N LEU A 213 13.72 17.48 4.43
CA LEU A 213 14.29 16.16 4.73
C LEU A 213 15.26 15.65 3.65
N LEU A 214 15.46 16.37 2.56
CA LEU A 214 16.29 15.92 1.42
C LEU A 214 17.80 16.09 1.64
N ASP A 215 18.22 16.86 2.64
CA ASP A 215 19.65 17.22 2.84
C ASP A 215 20.38 16.33 3.88
N TYR A 216 19.78 15.17 4.26
CA TYR A 216 20.34 14.29 5.28
C TYR A 216 20.85 12.95 4.74
N ALA A 217 21.06 12.87 3.42
CA ALA A 217 21.56 11.64 2.78
C ALA A 217 22.99 11.29 3.24
N GLU A 218 23.27 10.00 3.36
CA GLU A 218 24.62 9.47 3.61
C GLU A 218 25.55 9.75 2.43
N GLU A 219 26.77 10.22 2.67
CA GLU A 219 27.73 10.61 1.62
C GLU A 219 28.11 9.46 0.67
N LYS A 220 28.07 8.24 1.16
CA LYS A 220 28.49 7.04 0.39
C LYS A 220 27.31 6.19 -0.04
N MET A 221 26.09 6.73 -0.02
CA MET A 221 24.95 5.97 -0.52
C MET A 221 24.95 5.86 -2.05
N PRO A 222 24.38 4.79 -2.61
CA PRO A 222 24.19 4.68 -4.06
C PRO A 222 23.27 5.80 -4.58
N THR A 223 23.67 6.49 -5.66
CA THR A 223 22.93 7.61 -6.27
C THR A 223 21.45 7.28 -6.52
N MET A 224 21.15 6.05 -6.96
CA MET A 224 19.78 5.62 -7.25
C MET A 224 18.87 5.50 -6.01
N LEU A 225 19.42 5.56 -4.80
CA LEU A 225 18.67 5.57 -3.54
C LEU A 225 18.53 6.97 -2.94
N GLU A 226 19.26 7.96 -3.47
CA GLU A 226 19.26 9.33 -2.98
C GLU A 226 18.02 10.09 -3.50
N TRP A 227 17.14 10.45 -2.57
CA TRP A 227 15.89 11.14 -2.91
C TRP A 227 16.11 12.54 -3.48
N LYS A 228 17.16 13.26 -3.02
CA LYS A 228 17.49 14.58 -3.53
C LYS A 228 17.83 14.55 -5.03
N THR A 229 18.69 13.62 -5.44
CA THR A 229 19.03 13.39 -6.85
C THR A 229 17.78 13.12 -7.69
N MET A 230 16.85 12.29 -7.19
CA MET A 230 15.60 11.99 -7.88
C MET A 230 14.68 13.20 -7.96
N ALA A 231 14.59 14.00 -6.87
CA ALA A 231 13.77 15.20 -6.81
C ALA A 231 14.27 16.29 -7.79
N GLU A 232 15.58 16.54 -7.83
CA GLU A 232 16.20 17.53 -8.72
C GLU A 232 16.07 17.15 -10.21
N ASN A 233 15.82 15.90 -10.52
CA ASN A 233 15.64 15.38 -11.88
C ASN A 233 14.19 14.98 -12.21
N GLY A 234 13.18 15.39 -11.43
CA GLY A 234 11.78 15.07 -11.68
C GLY A 234 11.52 13.57 -11.80
N SER A 235 12.19 12.75 -11.00
CA SER A 235 12.18 11.28 -11.04
C SER A 235 12.75 10.67 -12.33
N MET A 236 13.38 11.45 -13.20
CA MET A 236 13.92 11.04 -14.50
C MET A 236 15.46 11.14 -14.57
N TYR A 237 16.15 10.96 -13.44
CA TYR A 237 17.61 10.83 -13.43
C TYR A 237 18.07 9.69 -14.36
N ASN A 238 17.38 8.56 -14.31
CA ASN A 238 17.46 7.47 -15.29
C ASN A 238 16.06 7.22 -15.87
N THR A 239 15.94 6.31 -16.83
CA THR A 239 14.65 5.92 -17.41
C THR A 239 13.72 5.36 -16.32
N PRO A 240 12.59 6.02 -16.02
CA PRO A 240 11.63 5.56 -15.02
C PRO A 240 10.78 4.39 -15.57
N PRO A 241 9.93 3.75 -14.75
CA PRO A 241 9.01 2.71 -15.22
C PRO A 241 7.83 3.34 -16.00
N CYS A 242 8.10 3.84 -17.21
CA CYS A 242 7.23 4.69 -18.01
C CYS A 242 5.79 4.18 -18.12
N TYR A 243 5.60 2.93 -18.52
CA TYR A 243 4.27 2.36 -18.67
C TYR A 243 3.52 2.22 -17.34
N THR A 244 4.23 1.94 -16.23
CA THR A 244 3.60 1.83 -14.93
C THR A 244 3.18 3.20 -14.38
N ILE A 245 3.92 4.27 -14.68
CA ILE A 245 3.54 5.64 -14.34
C ILE A 245 2.31 6.07 -15.16
N TYR A 246 2.27 5.74 -16.44
CA TYR A 246 1.08 5.95 -17.28
C TYR A 246 -0.15 5.20 -16.69
N MET A 247 0.01 3.95 -16.28
CA MET A 247 -1.07 3.19 -15.63
C MET A 247 -1.51 3.82 -14.31
N ALA A 248 -0.58 4.36 -13.51
CA ALA A 248 -0.90 5.10 -12.30
C ALA A 248 -1.72 6.37 -12.60
N LYS A 249 -1.31 7.14 -13.64
CA LYS A 249 -2.08 8.28 -14.14
C LYS A 249 -3.53 7.89 -14.45
N LEU A 250 -3.75 6.81 -15.18
CA LEU A 250 -5.10 6.33 -15.50
C LEU A 250 -5.91 5.94 -14.24
N VAL A 251 -5.26 5.36 -13.23
CA VAL A 251 -5.93 5.05 -11.95
C VAL A 251 -6.28 6.34 -11.21
N TYR A 252 -5.42 7.35 -11.21
CA TYR A 252 -5.71 8.64 -10.59
C TYR A 252 -6.87 9.36 -11.29
N GLU A 253 -6.87 9.37 -12.64
CA GLU A 253 -8.01 9.87 -13.44
C GLU A 253 -9.33 9.17 -13.05
N TRP A 254 -9.28 7.84 -12.93
CA TRP A 254 -10.45 7.05 -12.53
C TRP A 254 -10.95 7.46 -11.14
N ILE A 255 -10.07 7.60 -10.14
CA ILE A 255 -10.48 8.02 -8.79
C ILE A 255 -11.05 9.45 -8.81
N LEU A 256 -10.45 10.37 -9.55
CA LEU A 256 -10.98 11.73 -9.72
C LEU A 256 -12.38 11.70 -10.35
N SER A 257 -12.59 10.86 -11.37
CA SER A 257 -13.87 10.77 -12.09
C SER A 257 -15.03 10.27 -11.24
N ILE A 258 -14.77 9.47 -10.21
CA ILE A 258 -15.80 8.96 -9.28
C ILE A 258 -16.03 9.87 -8.07
N GLY A 259 -15.33 11.01 -7.97
CA GLY A 259 -15.49 11.99 -6.89
C GLY A 259 -14.33 12.03 -5.89
N GLY A 260 -13.16 11.52 -6.26
CA GLY A 260 -11.93 11.60 -5.45
C GLY A 260 -11.89 10.64 -4.27
N LEU A 261 -11.01 10.94 -3.30
CA LEU A 261 -10.75 10.04 -2.17
C LEU A 261 -11.92 9.92 -1.18
N ASP A 262 -12.79 10.92 -1.05
CA ASP A 262 -13.99 10.81 -0.20
C ASP A 262 -14.98 9.79 -0.75
N ALA A 263 -15.22 9.80 -2.06
CA ALA A 263 -16.04 8.80 -2.71
C ALA A 263 -15.39 7.40 -2.63
N MET A 264 -14.08 7.31 -2.85
CA MET A 264 -13.34 6.06 -2.75
C MET A 264 -13.40 5.47 -1.33
N LYS A 265 -13.24 6.30 -0.29
CA LYS A 265 -13.40 5.90 1.10
C LYS A 265 -14.76 5.27 1.35
N LYS A 266 -15.85 5.94 0.92
CA LYS A 266 -17.21 5.44 1.08
C LYS A 266 -17.43 4.10 0.38
N MET A 267 -16.87 3.94 -0.82
CA MET A 267 -16.92 2.66 -1.55
C MET A 267 -16.17 1.56 -0.78
N ASN A 268 -14.98 1.87 -0.25
CA ASN A 268 -14.17 0.92 0.50
C ASN A 268 -14.82 0.55 1.84
N GLU A 269 -15.40 1.50 2.58
CA GLU A 269 -16.18 1.26 3.79
C GLU A 269 -17.36 0.33 3.52
N THR A 270 -18.10 0.58 2.44
CA THR A 270 -19.24 -0.29 2.03
C THR A 270 -18.79 -1.72 1.76
N LYS A 271 -17.69 -1.91 1.01
CA LYS A 271 -17.13 -3.23 0.73
C LYS A 271 -16.64 -3.95 1.99
N ALA A 272 -15.93 -3.23 2.85
CA ALA A 272 -15.41 -3.77 4.10
C ALA A 272 -16.55 -4.16 5.06
N ALA A 273 -17.60 -3.33 5.16
CA ALA A 273 -18.78 -3.62 5.97
C ALA A 273 -19.47 -4.91 5.54
N ILE A 274 -19.72 -5.13 4.23
CA ILE A 274 -20.33 -6.36 3.73
C ILE A 274 -19.62 -7.62 4.24
N LEU A 275 -18.29 -7.61 4.24
CA LEU A 275 -17.51 -8.77 4.66
C LEU A 275 -17.40 -8.89 6.19
N TYR A 276 -17.13 -7.76 6.89
CA TYR A 276 -17.01 -7.78 8.35
C TYR A 276 -18.35 -8.02 9.06
N ASP A 277 -19.46 -7.47 8.57
CA ASP A 277 -20.79 -7.71 9.14
C ASP A 277 -21.15 -9.20 9.04
N TYR A 278 -20.83 -9.84 7.91
CA TYR A 278 -21.01 -11.28 7.81
C TYR A 278 -20.10 -12.05 8.77
N LEU A 279 -18.81 -11.72 8.83
CA LEU A 279 -17.85 -12.36 9.75
C LEU A 279 -18.29 -12.21 11.23
N ASP A 280 -18.85 -11.07 11.61
CA ASP A 280 -19.30 -10.80 12.97
C ASP A 280 -20.68 -11.39 13.29
N SER A 281 -21.46 -11.83 12.31
CA SER A 281 -22.83 -12.36 12.47
C SER A 281 -22.91 -13.87 12.63
N GLN A 282 -21.78 -14.59 12.57
CA GLN A 282 -21.74 -16.04 12.59
C GLN A 282 -20.45 -16.54 13.29
N ASP A 283 -20.42 -17.83 13.66
CA ASP A 283 -19.32 -18.43 14.43
C ASP A 283 -18.44 -19.40 13.60
N TYR A 284 -18.80 -19.65 12.33
CA TYR A 284 -18.05 -20.56 11.47
C TYR A 284 -16.69 -19.99 11.06
N TYR A 285 -16.63 -18.70 10.76
CA TYR A 285 -15.39 -17.97 10.46
C TYR A 285 -15.07 -17.01 11.58
N VAL A 286 -13.78 -16.85 11.86
CA VAL A 286 -13.28 -15.90 12.85
C VAL A 286 -12.36 -14.88 12.17
N ALA A 287 -12.62 -13.59 12.36
CA ALA A 287 -11.71 -12.52 12.02
C ALA A 287 -10.75 -12.31 13.20
N PRO A 288 -9.43 -12.64 13.06
CA PRO A 288 -8.51 -12.60 14.20
C PRO A 288 -8.15 -11.17 14.64
N VAL A 289 -8.45 -10.17 13.81
CA VAL A 289 -8.10 -8.77 14.05
C VAL A 289 -9.11 -8.10 14.98
N LYS A 290 -8.62 -7.41 16.01
CA LYS A 290 -9.45 -6.59 16.91
C LYS A 290 -10.17 -5.49 16.11
N LYS A 291 -11.44 -5.23 16.43
CA LYS A 291 -12.34 -4.36 15.64
C LYS A 291 -11.75 -2.98 15.37
N GLU A 292 -11.13 -2.38 16.36
CA GLU A 292 -10.53 -1.05 16.30
C GLU A 292 -9.31 -0.96 15.35
N SER A 293 -8.73 -2.11 15.00
CA SER A 293 -7.54 -2.19 14.13
C SER A 293 -7.83 -2.82 12.76
N ARG A 294 -9.07 -3.08 12.41
CA ARG A 294 -9.44 -3.74 11.14
C ARG A 294 -9.10 -2.91 9.92
N SER A 295 -8.45 -3.55 8.95
CA SER A 295 -8.14 -2.95 7.65
C SER A 295 -9.36 -3.02 6.72
N MET A 296 -9.66 -1.92 6.03
CA MET A 296 -10.63 -1.93 4.92
C MET A 296 -10.06 -2.56 3.64
N MET A 297 -8.73 -2.74 3.56
CA MET A 297 -8.06 -3.20 2.36
C MET A 297 -7.73 -4.69 2.38
N ASN A 298 -7.42 -5.25 3.56
CA ASN A 298 -6.97 -6.62 3.71
C ASN A 298 -7.74 -7.28 4.87
N VAL A 299 -8.73 -8.07 4.55
CA VAL A 299 -9.55 -8.77 5.54
C VAL A 299 -9.05 -10.20 5.71
N THR A 300 -8.57 -10.53 6.90
CA THR A 300 -8.12 -11.88 7.25
C THR A 300 -9.20 -12.63 8.02
N PHE A 301 -9.37 -13.93 7.74
CA PHE A 301 -10.29 -14.78 8.45
C PHE A 301 -9.84 -16.26 8.40
N VAL A 302 -10.30 -17.03 9.35
CA VAL A 302 -9.98 -18.47 9.50
C VAL A 302 -11.25 -19.24 9.83
N THR A 303 -11.27 -20.54 9.51
CA THR A 303 -12.30 -21.45 10.01
C THR A 303 -11.96 -22.03 11.40
N GLY A 304 -10.68 -21.94 11.80
CA GLY A 304 -10.14 -22.62 12.97
C GLY A 304 -9.63 -24.03 12.67
N ASP A 305 -9.85 -24.53 11.45
CA ASP A 305 -9.33 -25.80 10.94
C ASP A 305 -8.51 -25.55 9.67
N ALA A 306 -7.23 -25.91 9.71
CA ALA A 306 -6.28 -25.65 8.62
C ALA A 306 -6.61 -26.42 7.33
N ASP A 307 -7.29 -27.58 7.41
CA ASP A 307 -7.67 -28.34 6.24
C ASP A 307 -8.95 -27.79 5.60
N LEU A 308 -9.91 -27.29 6.42
CA LEU A 308 -11.04 -26.51 5.92
C LEU A 308 -10.57 -25.19 5.27
N ASP A 309 -9.60 -24.51 5.83
CA ASP A 309 -9.02 -23.29 5.22
C ASP A 309 -8.42 -23.57 3.84
N LYS A 310 -7.67 -24.65 3.69
CA LYS A 310 -7.12 -25.10 2.39
C LYS A 310 -8.21 -25.47 1.39
N LYS A 311 -9.23 -26.22 1.86
CA LYS A 311 -10.38 -26.62 1.05
C LYS A 311 -11.13 -25.40 0.55
N PHE A 312 -11.44 -24.45 1.46
CA PHE A 312 -12.08 -23.18 1.12
C PHE A 312 -11.34 -22.45 0.01
N ALA A 313 -10.04 -22.21 0.17
CA ALA A 313 -9.23 -21.48 -0.80
C ALA A 313 -9.21 -22.17 -2.18
N SER A 314 -9.18 -23.53 -2.20
CA SER A 314 -9.18 -24.33 -3.42
C SER A 314 -10.54 -24.26 -4.13
N GLU A 315 -11.65 -24.41 -3.42
CA GLU A 315 -13.00 -24.39 -3.99
C GLU A 315 -13.42 -22.99 -4.42
N ALA A 316 -13.09 -21.96 -3.62
CA ALA A 316 -13.28 -20.55 -3.99
C ALA A 316 -12.57 -20.23 -5.31
N ALA A 317 -11.34 -20.73 -5.49
CA ALA A 317 -10.59 -20.51 -6.72
C ALA A 317 -11.26 -21.15 -7.94
N LYS A 318 -11.94 -22.30 -7.80
CA LYS A 318 -12.75 -22.95 -8.86
C LYS A 318 -14.00 -22.13 -9.16
N ALA A 319 -14.58 -21.49 -8.14
CA ALA A 319 -15.75 -20.63 -8.28
C ALA A 319 -15.42 -19.22 -8.84
N GLY A 320 -14.17 -18.95 -9.24
CA GLY A 320 -13.77 -17.66 -9.79
C GLY A 320 -13.34 -16.60 -8.75
N LEU A 321 -13.25 -16.99 -7.48
CA LEU A 321 -12.76 -16.17 -6.36
C LEU A 321 -11.29 -16.52 -6.11
N LYS A 322 -10.37 -15.81 -6.80
CA LYS A 322 -8.96 -16.18 -6.84
C LYS A 322 -8.14 -15.56 -5.72
N ASN A 323 -7.10 -16.29 -5.30
CA ASN A 323 -6.02 -15.81 -4.42
C ASN A 323 -6.47 -15.46 -2.97
N LEU A 324 -7.45 -16.20 -2.45
CA LEU A 324 -7.94 -16.03 -1.07
C LEU A 324 -7.05 -16.69 0.00
N LYS A 325 -6.12 -17.58 -0.39
CA LYS A 325 -5.20 -18.23 0.57
C LYS A 325 -4.41 -17.16 1.34
N GLY A 326 -4.42 -17.28 2.67
CA GLY A 326 -3.66 -16.41 3.57
C GLY A 326 -2.15 -16.53 3.39
N HIS A 327 -1.40 -15.61 3.98
CA HIS A 327 0.05 -15.62 3.90
C HIS A 327 0.61 -16.86 4.62
N ARG A 328 1.68 -17.45 4.06
CA ARG A 328 2.30 -18.70 4.57
C ARG A 328 2.70 -18.66 6.05
N SER A 329 2.96 -17.48 6.61
CA SER A 329 3.35 -17.30 8.02
C SER A 329 2.17 -17.17 8.97
N VAL A 330 0.94 -16.98 8.48
CA VAL A 330 -0.27 -16.75 9.29
C VAL A 330 -1.30 -17.86 9.04
N GLY A 331 -1.36 -18.40 7.82
CA GLY A 331 -2.39 -19.37 7.42
C GLY A 331 -3.73 -18.69 7.10
N GLY A 332 -4.80 -19.46 7.17
CA GLY A 332 -6.16 -18.99 6.95
C GLY A 332 -6.42 -18.45 5.53
N MET A 333 -7.35 -17.54 5.45
CA MET A 333 -7.73 -16.81 4.24
C MET A 333 -7.46 -15.30 4.41
N ARG A 334 -7.23 -14.65 3.26
CA ARG A 334 -7.15 -13.19 3.20
C ARG A 334 -7.83 -12.69 1.93
N ALA A 335 -8.87 -11.89 2.10
CA ALA A 335 -9.49 -11.15 1.03
C ALA A 335 -8.86 -9.74 0.94
N SER A 336 -8.05 -9.49 -0.09
CA SER A 336 -7.57 -8.14 -0.38
C SER A 336 -8.56 -7.46 -1.31
N ILE A 337 -9.33 -6.51 -0.76
CA ILE A 337 -10.46 -5.84 -1.41
C ILE A 337 -10.13 -4.38 -1.75
N TYR A 338 -8.95 -4.16 -2.29
CA TYR A 338 -8.44 -2.84 -2.70
C TYR A 338 -9.45 -2.02 -3.52
N ASN A 339 -9.10 -0.79 -3.84
CA ASN A 339 -9.97 0.15 -4.53
C ASN A 339 -10.71 -0.45 -5.74
N ALA A 340 -9.99 -1.19 -6.57
CA ALA A 340 -10.51 -1.75 -7.82
C ALA A 340 -11.39 -3.01 -7.67
N MET A 341 -11.46 -3.62 -6.48
CA MET A 341 -12.39 -4.73 -6.24
C MET A 341 -13.82 -4.18 -6.28
N PRO A 342 -14.69 -4.66 -7.20
CA PRO A 342 -16.08 -4.22 -7.21
C PRO A 342 -16.85 -4.79 -6.02
N LYS A 343 -17.94 -4.11 -5.63
CA LYS A 343 -18.82 -4.52 -4.53
C LYS A 343 -19.35 -5.96 -4.76
N GLU A 344 -19.74 -6.27 -5.98
CA GLU A 344 -20.24 -7.59 -6.40
C GLU A 344 -19.23 -8.71 -6.15
N GLY A 345 -17.92 -8.42 -6.20
CA GLY A 345 -16.87 -9.38 -5.87
C GLY A 345 -16.87 -9.75 -4.38
N VAL A 346 -17.11 -8.77 -3.51
CA VAL A 346 -17.22 -9.01 -2.07
C VAL A 346 -18.53 -9.72 -1.72
N GLU A 347 -19.64 -9.35 -2.36
CA GLU A 347 -20.93 -10.02 -2.23
C GLU A 347 -20.85 -11.48 -2.68
N ALA A 348 -20.18 -11.74 -3.81
CA ALA A 348 -19.94 -13.11 -4.29
C ALA A 348 -19.08 -13.94 -3.31
N LEU A 349 -18.08 -13.32 -2.67
CA LEU A 349 -17.29 -13.98 -1.62
C LEU A 349 -18.18 -14.36 -0.43
N VAL A 350 -19.01 -13.44 0.08
CA VAL A 350 -19.91 -13.71 1.21
C VAL A 350 -20.93 -14.79 0.87
N ALA A 351 -21.48 -14.78 -0.35
CA ALA A 351 -22.38 -15.83 -0.81
C ALA A 351 -21.69 -17.21 -0.84
N PHE A 352 -20.45 -17.23 -1.34
CA PHE A 352 -19.63 -18.47 -1.33
C PHE A 352 -19.33 -18.94 0.10
N MET A 353 -18.99 -18.01 1.02
CA MET A 353 -18.71 -18.34 2.43
C MET A 353 -19.91 -19.00 3.11
N LYS A 354 -21.12 -18.49 2.88
CA LYS A 354 -22.37 -19.07 3.42
C LYS A 354 -22.55 -20.50 2.92
N LYS A 355 -22.51 -20.69 1.59
CA LYS A 355 -22.65 -22.01 0.97
C LYS A 355 -21.59 -22.99 1.47
N PHE A 356 -20.33 -22.56 1.54
CA PHE A 356 -19.23 -23.43 2.02
C PHE A 356 -19.45 -23.89 3.46
N ALA A 357 -19.91 -23.00 4.35
CA ALA A 357 -20.20 -23.35 5.74
C ALA A 357 -21.35 -24.38 5.87
N GLU A 358 -22.41 -24.25 5.04
CA GLU A 358 -23.52 -25.21 4.99
C GLU A 358 -23.07 -26.57 4.51
N GLU A 359 -22.20 -26.62 3.48
CA GLU A 359 -21.73 -27.89 2.87
C GLU A 359 -20.59 -28.55 3.69
N ASN A 360 -19.96 -27.83 4.62
CA ASN A 360 -18.83 -28.32 5.40
C ASN A 360 -19.01 -27.98 6.90
N PRO A 361 -20.01 -28.57 7.58
CA PRO A 361 -20.22 -28.29 9.01
C PRO A 361 -19.00 -28.73 9.82
N LYS A 362 -18.67 -27.92 10.83
CA LYS A 362 -17.65 -28.30 11.82
C LYS A 362 -18.19 -29.40 12.72
N ALA A 363 -17.31 -30.33 13.09
CA ALA A 363 -17.66 -31.45 14.00
C ALA A 363 -17.91 -30.92 15.43
#